data_043efe4f3de3692b24c6bd6d96d73450
#
_entry.id   043efe4f3de3692b24c6bd6d96d73450
#
_cell.length_a   1.000
_cell.length_b   1.000
_cell.length_c   1.000
_cell.angle_alpha   90.00
_cell.angle_beta   90.00
_cell.angle_gamma   90.00
#
_symmetry.space_group_name_H-M   'P 1'
#
loop_
_entity.id
_entity.type
_entity.pdbx_description
1 polymer ?
#
loop_
_entity_poly.entity_id
_entity_poly.type
_entity_poly.pdbx_seq_one_letter_code
_entity_poly.pdbx_strand_id
1 'polypeptide(L)'
;MDDTIHRSPHPNPPPQAGEGADGAPALNNPSPQAGEGGAGERADGGFAANRIAHGGKALYGARVGILMLETRFPRIPGDMGNATTWPFPVLYKVVPGATPDRVVRHKSAGLTNAFLDAAAELVQLGADGITTTCGFLSLYQREIARHVGVPVATSSLMQIPFIERILPPGKRVGVLTVSLASLTPEHMIAAGADPKTPVVGTDNGREFTRVMLDEKHTLDAAAAERDILDAGEALVAQYPDIGAVVLECTNMVPFARALSDHLLLPVYSIYTFVTWFQAGLAPRDFGPPGSGSREWRER
;
A
#
# COMPACT_ATOMS: atom_id res chain seq x y z
N MET A 1 16.21 -66.70 -28.70
CA MET A 1 17.57 -66.62 -28.19
C MET A 1 17.92 -65.19 -28.35
N ASP A 2 17.75 -64.43 -27.42
CA ASP A 2 18.48 -63.75 -26.41
C ASP A 2 17.58 -62.72 -25.74
N ASP A 3 17.24 -63.00 -24.51
CA ASP A 3 16.48 -62.11 -23.64
C ASP A 3 17.43 -61.07 -23.01
N THR A 4 17.25 -59.82 -23.26
CA THR A 4 17.93 -58.79 -22.50
C THR A 4 16.91 -57.87 -21.84
N ILE A 5 16.64 -58.18 -20.58
CA ILE A 5 15.78 -57.41 -19.67
C ILE A 5 16.49 -56.10 -19.31
N HIS A 6 15.98 -54.98 -19.78
CA HIS A 6 16.36 -53.65 -19.28
C HIS A 6 15.65 -53.35 -17.96
N ARG A 7 16.39 -53.43 -16.86
CA ARG A 7 15.99 -52.90 -15.54
C ARG A 7 16.11 -51.38 -15.53
N SER A 8 15.00 -50.72 -15.25
CA SER A 8 14.96 -49.31 -14.90
C SER A 8 15.61 -49.03 -13.53
N PRO A 9 16.36 -47.94 -13.34
CA PRO A 9 16.91 -47.60 -12.03
C PRO A 9 15.83 -47.03 -11.11
N HIS A 10 15.88 -47.46 -9.86
CA HIS A 10 15.04 -46.97 -8.76
C HIS A 10 15.31 -45.49 -8.47
N PRO A 11 14.28 -44.71 -8.05
CA PRO A 11 14.50 -43.35 -7.62
C PRO A 11 15.21 -43.29 -6.26
N ASN A 12 16.16 -42.38 -6.16
CA ASN A 12 16.89 -42.07 -4.92
C ASN A 12 15.94 -41.60 -3.81
N PRO A 13 16.21 -42.00 -2.55
CA PRO A 13 15.49 -41.45 -1.40
C PRO A 13 15.82 -39.98 -1.15
N PRO A 14 14.90 -39.22 -0.53
CA PRO A 14 15.14 -37.81 -0.21
C PRO A 14 16.22 -37.65 0.86
N PRO A 15 16.98 -36.55 0.85
CA PRO A 15 18.00 -36.27 1.84
C PRO A 15 17.39 -36.10 3.22
N GLN A 16 18.02 -36.72 4.22
CA GLN A 16 17.69 -36.60 5.64
C GLN A 16 17.92 -35.14 6.10
N ALA A 17 16.98 -34.65 6.90
CA ALA A 17 17.09 -33.35 7.59
C ALA A 17 18.33 -33.33 8.50
N GLY A 18 19.31 -32.52 8.15
CA GLY A 18 20.41 -32.15 9.02
C GLY A 18 19.95 -31.09 10.00
N GLU A 19 20.02 -31.40 11.28
CA GLU A 19 19.96 -30.43 12.37
C GLU A 19 21.14 -29.46 12.21
N GLY A 20 20.85 -28.19 12.03
CA GLY A 20 21.80 -27.10 12.00
C GLY A 20 21.07 -25.87 12.51
N ALA A 21 21.05 -25.73 13.83
CA ALA A 21 20.73 -24.49 14.47
C ALA A 21 21.83 -23.48 14.14
N ASP A 22 21.44 -22.30 13.62
CA ASP A 22 22.15 -21.08 13.94
C ASP A 22 21.23 -19.89 13.76
N GLY A 23 21.09 -19.19 14.88
CA GLY A 23 20.13 -18.14 15.13
C GLY A 23 20.39 -16.87 14.31
N ALA A 24 19.34 -16.40 13.67
CA ALA A 24 19.24 -14.99 13.36
C ALA A 24 19.14 -14.21 14.69
N PRO A 25 19.88 -13.08 14.85
CA PRO A 25 19.75 -12.31 16.07
C PRO A 25 18.33 -11.71 16.15
N ALA A 26 17.58 -12.15 17.15
CA ALA A 26 16.35 -11.49 17.53
C ALA A 26 16.67 -10.04 17.91
N LEU A 27 16.11 -9.09 17.21
CA LEU A 27 16.09 -7.70 17.63
C LEU A 27 15.28 -7.63 18.93
N ASN A 28 15.97 -7.73 20.06
CA ASN A 28 15.43 -7.48 21.37
C ASN A 28 15.02 -6.00 21.47
N ASN A 29 13.76 -5.74 21.25
CA ASN A 29 13.14 -4.49 21.64
C ASN A 29 12.70 -4.68 23.11
N PRO A 30 13.35 -4.03 24.10
CA PRO A 30 12.93 -4.19 25.48
C PRO A 30 11.56 -3.52 25.66
N SER A 31 10.59 -4.30 26.10
CA SER A 31 9.33 -3.78 26.62
C SER A 31 9.63 -2.82 27.76
N PRO A 32 8.98 -1.66 27.85
CA PRO A 32 9.16 -0.78 29.01
C PRO A 32 8.66 -1.48 30.27
N GLN A 33 9.58 -1.73 31.19
CA GLN A 33 9.23 -2.20 32.53
C GLN A 33 8.39 -1.12 33.24
N ALA A 34 7.24 -1.51 33.73
CA ALA A 34 6.43 -0.68 34.61
C ALA A 34 7.23 -0.41 35.91
N GLY A 35 7.75 0.80 36.07
CA GLY A 35 8.31 1.30 37.30
C GLY A 35 7.20 1.58 38.28
N GLU A 36 7.23 0.91 39.46
CA GLU A 36 6.40 1.23 40.62
C GLU A 36 6.71 2.66 41.07
N GLY A 37 5.80 3.60 40.80
CA GLY A 37 5.87 4.99 41.22
C GLY A 37 5.02 5.24 42.42
N GLY A 38 5.68 5.61 43.52
CA GLY A 38 5.06 5.99 44.77
C GLY A 38 4.05 7.14 44.66
N ALA A 39 3.03 7.10 45.49
CA ALA A 39 2.03 8.13 45.65
C ALA A 39 2.66 9.45 46.13
N GLY A 40 2.68 10.44 45.24
CA GLY A 40 3.12 11.82 45.51
C GLY A 40 2.04 12.81 45.15
N GLU A 41 1.76 13.67 46.10
CA GLU A 41 0.86 14.82 46.17
C GLU A 41 0.37 15.46 44.88
N ARG A 42 -0.96 15.73 44.86
CA ARG A 42 -1.63 16.57 43.87
C ARG A 42 -1.18 18.03 44.04
N ALA A 43 -0.38 18.52 43.13
CA ALA A 43 -0.14 19.95 42.95
C ALA A 43 -1.06 20.47 41.83
N ASP A 44 -1.85 21.47 42.16
CA ASP A 44 -2.65 22.27 41.26
C ASP A 44 -1.80 22.89 40.12
N GLY A 45 -2.31 22.82 38.90
CA GLY A 45 -1.87 23.68 37.81
C GLY A 45 -0.87 23.09 36.86
N GLY A 46 -1.34 22.74 35.68
CA GLY A 46 -0.54 22.62 34.47
C GLY A 46 0.20 21.29 34.34
N PHE A 47 -0.16 20.53 33.31
CA PHE A 47 0.58 19.36 32.81
C PHE A 47 2.01 19.73 32.40
N ALA A 48 2.88 19.99 33.34
CA ALA A 48 4.32 19.87 33.15
C ALA A 48 4.71 18.40 33.39
N ALA A 49 4.12 17.49 32.62
CA ALA A 49 4.62 16.12 32.57
C ALA A 49 6.06 16.18 32.11
N ASN A 50 6.95 15.53 32.84
CA ASN A 50 8.36 15.36 32.54
C ASN A 50 8.48 14.80 31.10
N ARG A 51 8.62 15.68 30.09
CA ARG A 51 8.64 15.33 28.67
C ARG A 51 10.05 14.87 28.31
N ILE A 52 10.34 13.62 28.61
CA ILE A 52 11.59 12.99 28.19
C ILE A 52 11.43 12.63 26.71
N ALA A 53 12.26 13.21 25.85
CA ALA A 53 12.37 12.80 24.48
C ALA A 53 13.34 11.62 24.36
N HIS A 54 12.88 10.55 23.72
CA HIS A 54 13.68 9.36 23.49
C HIS A 54 14.25 9.37 22.06
N GLY A 55 15.54 9.04 21.93
CA GLY A 55 16.24 8.82 20.67
C GLY A 55 16.01 7.40 20.13
N GLY A 56 16.80 7.03 19.10
CA GLY A 56 16.81 5.69 18.50
C GLY A 56 16.45 5.64 17.03
N LYS A 57 16.04 6.77 16.43
CA LYS A 57 15.73 6.90 14.99
C LYS A 57 16.54 8.04 14.38
N ALA A 58 16.82 7.97 13.07
CA ALA A 58 17.46 9.07 12.33
C ALA A 58 16.47 10.18 11.97
N LEU A 59 15.22 9.83 11.68
CA LEU A 59 14.16 10.75 11.27
C LEU A 59 12.93 10.59 12.16
N TYR A 60 12.30 11.71 12.48
CA TYR A 60 11.10 11.80 13.30
C TYR A 60 10.00 12.55 12.55
N GLY A 61 8.73 12.24 12.89
CA GLY A 61 7.55 12.90 12.32
C GLY A 61 7.00 12.24 11.05
N ALA A 62 7.81 11.48 10.30
CA ALA A 62 7.32 10.70 9.17
C ALA A 62 7.03 9.26 9.62
N ARG A 63 5.75 8.86 9.60
CA ARG A 63 5.29 7.54 10.05
C ARG A 63 5.21 6.53 8.92
N VAL A 64 4.98 6.99 7.69
CA VAL A 64 4.77 6.14 6.51
C VAL A 64 6.01 6.11 5.65
N GLY A 65 6.53 4.91 5.39
CA GLY A 65 7.56 4.63 4.41
C GLY A 65 6.93 4.16 3.09
N ILE A 66 7.36 4.72 1.98
CA ILE A 66 6.84 4.45 0.63
C ILE A 66 7.93 3.80 -0.21
N LEU A 67 7.72 2.54 -0.58
CA LEU A 67 8.54 1.84 -1.57
C LEU A 67 8.18 2.32 -2.96
N MET A 68 9.12 2.94 -3.65
CA MET A 68 8.91 3.50 -4.97
C MET A 68 9.46 2.62 -6.07
N LEU A 69 8.70 2.49 -7.16
CA LEU A 69 9.27 1.99 -8.41
C LEU A 69 10.28 3.00 -8.96
N GLU A 70 11.31 2.49 -9.63
CA GLU A 70 12.24 3.30 -10.40
C GLU A 70 11.56 3.74 -11.70
N THR A 71 11.08 4.99 -11.74
CA THR A 71 10.24 5.52 -12.82
C THR A 71 10.74 6.87 -13.31
N ARG A 72 10.37 7.22 -14.57
CA ARG A 72 10.78 8.46 -15.23
C ARG A 72 9.60 9.28 -15.78
N PHE A 73 8.38 8.78 -15.71
CA PHE A 73 7.20 9.52 -16.14
C PHE A 73 6.87 10.68 -15.17
N PRO A 74 6.17 11.73 -15.62
CA PRO A 74 5.79 12.85 -14.77
C PRO A 74 4.88 12.41 -13.61
N ARG A 75 5.19 12.88 -12.39
CA ARG A 75 4.37 12.69 -11.21
C ARG A 75 3.71 14.01 -10.83
N ILE A 76 2.50 14.21 -11.35
CA ILE A 76 1.70 15.42 -11.08
C ILE A 76 1.15 15.43 -9.65
N PRO A 77 0.72 16.59 -9.09
CA PRO A 77 0.08 16.64 -7.78
C PRO A 77 -1.09 15.65 -7.67
N GLY A 78 -1.16 14.92 -6.58
CA GLY A 78 -2.08 13.79 -6.39
C GLY A 78 -1.44 12.42 -6.64
N ASP A 79 -0.40 12.34 -7.49
CA ASP A 79 0.37 11.10 -7.66
C ASP A 79 1.08 10.74 -6.34
N MET A 80 1.12 9.45 -6.01
CA MET A 80 1.70 8.95 -4.78
C MET A 80 3.18 9.26 -4.61
N GLY A 81 3.93 9.34 -5.72
CA GLY A 81 5.34 9.70 -5.74
C GLY A 81 5.62 11.21 -5.80
N ASN A 82 4.59 12.05 -5.77
CA ASN A 82 4.74 13.49 -5.64
C ASN A 82 4.67 13.87 -4.15
N ALA A 83 5.74 14.45 -3.61
CA ALA A 83 5.85 14.76 -2.19
C ALA A 83 4.79 15.75 -1.69
N THR A 84 4.20 16.56 -2.58
CA THR A 84 3.14 17.52 -2.22
C THR A 84 1.75 16.88 -2.10
N THR A 85 1.61 15.62 -2.45
CA THR A 85 0.34 14.88 -2.38
C THR A 85 -0.11 14.63 -0.94
N TRP A 86 0.84 14.44 -0.03
CA TRP A 86 0.53 14.02 1.33
C TRP A 86 0.35 15.21 2.28
N PRO A 87 -0.69 15.23 3.12
CA PRO A 87 -0.87 16.24 4.17
C PRO A 87 -0.01 15.96 5.42
N PHE A 88 0.88 14.99 5.35
CA PHE A 88 1.82 14.57 6.40
C PHE A 88 3.17 14.17 5.80
N PRO A 89 4.26 14.23 6.57
CA PRO A 89 5.57 13.79 6.12
C PRO A 89 5.60 12.28 5.81
N VAL A 90 6.29 11.92 4.73
CA VAL A 90 6.52 10.52 4.32
C VAL A 90 7.99 10.30 4.01
N LEU A 91 8.45 9.05 4.11
CA LEU A 91 9.78 8.62 3.68
C LEU A 91 9.66 7.90 2.35
N TYR A 92 10.53 8.22 1.39
CA TYR A 92 10.57 7.53 0.11
C TYR A 92 11.85 6.72 -0.04
N LYS A 93 11.72 5.51 -0.57
CA LYS A 93 12.85 4.68 -1.00
C LYS A 93 12.59 4.14 -2.39
N VAL A 94 13.38 4.56 -3.37
CA VAL A 94 13.37 3.97 -4.71
C VAL A 94 14.02 2.60 -4.64
N VAL A 95 13.33 1.58 -5.18
CA VAL A 95 13.82 0.21 -5.28
C VAL A 95 14.54 0.05 -6.62
N PRO A 96 15.86 -0.13 -6.63
CA PRO A 96 16.64 -0.20 -7.86
C PRO A 96 16.17 -1.35 -8.77
N GLY A 97 16.06 -1.08 -10.06
CA GLY A 97 15.62 -2.05 -11.06
C GLY A 97 14.14 -2.40 -11.04
N ALA A 98 13.34 -1.84 -10.13
CA ALA A 98 11.89 -2.04 -10.07
C ALA A 98 11.17 -1.10 -11.05
N THR A 99 11.40 -1.28 -12.35
CA THR A 99 10.71 -0.50 -13.38
C THR A 99 9.24 -0.94 -13.53
N PRO A 100 8.34 -0.07 -14.05
CA PRO A 100 6.95 -0.44 -14.32
C PRO A 100 6.82 -1.69 -15.19
N ASP A 101 7.63 -1.83 -16.21
CA ASP A 101 7.64 -3.02 -17.08
C ASP A 101 7.94 -4.30 -16.29
N ARG A 102 9.00 -4.31 -15.48
CA ARG A 102 9.35 -5.48 -14.66
C ARG A 102 8.29 -5.81 -13.61
N VAL A 103 7.71 -4.79 -13.00
CA VAL A 103 6.74 -5.00 -11.90
C VAL A 103 5.38 -5.40 -12.45
N VAL A 104 4.87 -4.71 -13.46
CA VAL A 104 3.51 -4.93 -14.00
C VAL A 104 3.50 -6.10 -14.98
N ARG A 105 4.37 -6.07 -16.02
CA ARG A 105 4.34 -7.07 -17.08
C ARG A 105 5.08 -8.37 -16.74
N HIS A 106 6.09 -8.31 -15.86
CA HIS A 106 6.91 -9.46 -15.46
C HIS A 106 6.76 -9.88 -14.00
N LYS A 107 5.65 -9.49 -13.34
CA LYS A 107 5.28 -9.88 -11.97
C LYS A 107 6.43 -9.71 -10.97
N SER A 108 7.24 -8.66 -11.13
CA SER A 108 8.40 -8.33 -10.27
C SER A 108 9.45 -9.45 -10.13
N ALA A 109 9.61 -10.29 -11.15
CA ALA A 109 10.54 -11.42 -11.09
C ALA A 109 11.96 -10.99 -10.67
N GLY A 110 12.49 -11.64 -9.62
CA GLY A 110 13.84 -11.38 -9.09
C GLY A 110 14.00 -10.09 -8.30
N LEU A 111 12.90 -9.39 -7.92
CA LEU A 111 12.94 -8.15 -7.16
C LEU A 111 12.62 -8.31 -5.68
N THR A 112 12.25 -9.50 -5.22
CA THR A 112 11.80 -9.74 -3.84
C THR A 112 12.78 -9.17 -2.82
N ASN A 113 14.06 -9.57 -2.88
CA ASN A 113 15.07 -9.11 -1.92
C ASN A 113 15.25 -7.59 -1.96
N ALA A 114 15.26 -6.98 -3.15
CA ALA A 114 15.39 -5.52 -3.27
C ALA A 114 14.22 -4.77 -2.59
N PHE A 115 12.99 -5.30 -2.66
CA PHE A 115 11.85 -4.74 -1.94
C PHE A 115 11.96 -4.96 -0.42
N LEU A 116 12.43 -6.13 0.01
CA LEU A 116 12.61 -6.44 1.44
C LEU A 116 13.68 -5.56 2.07
N ASP A 117 14.82 -5.41 1.42
CA ASP A 117 15.93 -4.57 1.88
C ASP A 117 15.50 -3.09 1.96
N ALA A 118 14.85 -2.58 0.92
CA ALA A 118 14.35 -1.22 0.90
C ALA A 118 13.29 -0.95 1.99
N ALA A 119 12.44 -1.93 2.28
CA ALA A 119 11.46 -1.84 3.36
C ALA A 119 12.14 -1.80 4.73
N ALA A 120 13.15 -2.65 4.97
CA ALA A 120 13.93 -2.65 6.19
C ALA A 120 14.67 -1.32 6.40
N GLU A 121 15.27 -0.75 5.34
CA GLU A 121 15.90 0.58 5.40
C GLU A 121 14.91 1.68 5.81
N LEU A 122 13.68 1.68 5.26
CA LEU A 122 12.65 2.65 5.64
C LEU A 122 12.27 2.54 7.12
N VAL A 123 12.17 1.32 7.65
CA VAL A 123 11.91 1.10 9.08
C VAL A 123 13.09 1.59 9.95
N GLN A 124 14.32 1.31 9.55
CA GLN A 124 15.53 1.81 10.24
C GLN A 124 15.59 3.35 10.24
N LEU A 125 15.15 3.99 9.15
CA LEU A 125 15.05 5.45 9.07
C LEU A 125 13.96 6.03 9.97
N GLY A 126 12.99 5.23 10.39
CA GLY A 126 11.96 5.66 11.33
C GLY A 126 10.51 5.49 10.88
N ALA A 127 10.26 4.82 9.75
CA ALA A 127 8.89 4.49 9.34
C ALA A 127 8.25 3.53 10.36
N ASP A 128 7.02 3.82 10.74
CA ASP A 128 6.20 2.96 11.61
C ASP A 128 5.22 2.08 10.79
N GLY A 129 5.16 2.29 9.48
CA GLY A 129 4.41 1.45 8.54
C GLY A 129 4.88 1.65 7.11
N ILE A 130 4.67 0.65 6.26
CA ILE A 130 5.16 0.60 4.87
C ILE A 130 4.01 0.54 3.88
N THR A 131 4.14 1.29 2.79
CA THR A 131 3.27 1.20 1.61
C THR A 131 4.08 1.23 0.31
N THR A 132 3.43 1.15 -0.85
CA THR A 132 4.11 1.07 -2.15
C THR A 132 3.49 1.98 -3.19
N THR A 133 4.24 2.36 -4.24
CA THR A 133 3.75 3.14 -5.38
C THR A 133 3.18 2.29 -6.52
N CYS A 134 2.79 1.03 -6.26
CA CYS A 134 2.23 0.17 -7.31
C CYS A 134 1.28 -0.88 -6.72
N GLY A 135 0.04 -0.90 -7.17
CA GLY A 135 -0.97 -1.83 -6.69
C GLY A 135 -0.67 -3.29 -7.00
N PHE A 136 0.12 -3.57 -8.05
CA PHE A 136 0.60 -4.91 -8.39
C PHE A 136 1.52 -5.52 -7.30
N LEU A 137 2.07 -4.70 -6.41
CA LEU A 137 2.86 -5.19 -5.28
C LEU A 137 2.02 -5.81 -4.16
N SER A 138 0.71 -5.94 -4.34
CA SER A 138 -0.14 -6.79 -3.48
C SER A 138 0.42 -8.21 -3.34
N LEU A 139 1.09 -8.73 -4.36
CA LEU A 139 1.75 -10.04 -4.33
C LEU A 139 2.80 -10.14 -3.21
N TYR A 140 3.47 -9.04 -2.85
CA TYR A 140 4.49 -9.01 -1.81
C TYR A 140 3.97 -8.63 -0.42
N GLN A 141 2.65 -8.42 -0.27
CA GLN A 141 2.04 -8.00 1.00
C GLN A 141 2.51 -8.83 2.20
N ARG A 142 2.44 -10.15 2.07
CA ARG A 142 2.79 -11.06 3.17
C ARG A 142 4.29 -11.14 3.42
N GLU A 143 5.09 -11.12 2.36
CA GLU A 143 6.55 -11.22 2.46
C GLU A 143 7.13 -9.99 3.13
N ILE A 144 6.75 -8.79 2.67
CA ILE A 144 7.20 -7.54 3.28
C ILE A 144 6.73 -7.46 4.74
N ALA A 145 5.45 -7.76 5.03
CA ALA A 145 4.92 -7.70 6.38
C ALA A 145 5.64 -8.64 7.38
N ARG A 146 6.04 -9.84 6.92
CA ARG A 146 6.83 -10.76 7.75
C ARG A 146 8.26 -10.27 7.98
N HIS A 147 8.82 -9.57 7.01
CA HIS A 147 10.22 -9.13 7.05
C HIS A 147 10.45 -7.91 7.94
N VAL A 148 9.54 -6.92 7.92
CA VAL A 148 9.80 -5.62 8.55
C VAL A 148 9.24 -5.46 9.98
N GLY A 149 8.34 -6.33 10.42
CA GLY A 149 7.77 -6.28 11.78
C GLY A 149 6.89 -5.06 12.09
N VAL A 150 6.55 -4.25 11.09
CA VAL A 150 5.61 -3.12 11.17
C VAL A 150 4.42 -3.35 10.24
N PRO A 151 3.27 -2.66 10.45
CA PRO A 151 2.15 -2.73 9.53
C PRO A 151 2.54 -2.41 8.08
N VAL A 152 1.97 -3.15 7.12
CA VAL A 152 2.23 -2.98 5.69
C VAL A 152 0.92 -2.89 4.92
N ALA A 153 0.83 -1.95 3.99
CA ALA A 153 -0.35 -1.68 3.16
C ALA A 153 0.07 -1.46 1.70
N THR A 154 0.29 -2.56 0.95
CA THR A 154 0.94 -2.52 -0.36
C THR A 154 0.07 -2.02 -1.50
N SER A 155 -1.25 -2.18 -1.43
CA SER A 155 -2.14 -1.94 -2.57
C SER A 155 -3.49 -1.39 -2.13
N SER A 156 -4.05 -0.47 -2.92
CA SER A 156 -5.42 0.00 -2.76
C SER A 156 -6.46 -1.10 -2.87
N LEU A 157 -6.16 -2.21 -3.56
CA LEU A 157 -7.02 -3.39 -3.65
C LEU A 157 -7.37 -3.98 -2.27
N MET A 158 -6.53 -3.78 -1.26
CA MET A 158 -6.77 -4.24 0.12
C MET A 158 -7.99 -3.56 0.77
N GLN A 159 -8.49 -2.47 0.22
CA GLN A 159 -9.71 -1.80 0.69
C GLN A 159 -10.98 -2.52 0.25
N ILE A 160 -10.94 -3.32 -0.82
CA ILE A 160 -12.13 -3.93 -1.45
C ILE A 160 -13.00 -4.70 -0.44
N PRO A 161 -12.47 -5.61 0.38
CA PRO A 161 -13.30 -6.38 1.31
C PRO A 161 -14.03 -5.53 2.35
N PHE A 162 -13.45 -4.40 2.74
CA PHE A 162 -14.08 -3.45 3.65
C PHE A 162 -15.15 -2.62 2.94
N ILE A 163 -14.84 -2.11 1.74
CA ILE A 163 -15.78 -1.30 0.96
C ILE A 163 -17.06 -2.11 0.62
N GLU A 164 -16.91 -3.37 0.22
CA GLU A 164 -18.07 -4.23 -0.09
C GLU A 164 -19.02 -4.40 1.09
N ARG A 165 -18.48 -4.42 2.33
CA ARG A 165 -19.32 -4.53 3.55
C ARG A 165 -20.12 -3.27 3.88
N ILE A 166 -19.69 -2.12 3.38
CA ILE A 166 -20.39 -0.84 3.63
C ILE A 166 -21.26 -0.40 2.46
N LEU A 167 -21.22 -1.11 1.33
CA LEU A 167 -22.10 -0.82 0.19
C LEU A 167 -23.54 -1.26 0.46
N PRO A 168 -24.54 -0.61 -0.17
CA PRO A 168 -25.93 -1.06 -0.15
C PRO A 168 -26.07 -2.49 -0.69
N PRO A 169 -27.05 -3.27 -0.20
CA PRO A 169 -27.31 -4.62 -0.71
C PRO A 169 -27.47 -4.67 -2.24
N GLY A 170 -26.83 -5.64 -2.88
CA GLY A 170 -26.85 -5.81 -4.33
C GLY A 170 -25.87 -4.91 -5.09
N LYS A 171 -25.11 -4.09 -4.39
CA LYS A 171 -23.99 -3.33 -4.98
C LYS A 171 -22.66 -3.97 -4.64
N ARG A 172 -21.70 -3.84 -5.54
CA ARG A 172 -20.32 -4.35 -5.38
C ARG A 172 -19.27 -3.35 -5.84
N VAL A 173 -18.03 -3.66 -5.54
CA VAL A 173 -16.86 -2.87 -5.99
C VAL A 173 -16.51 -3.22 -7.43
N GLY A 174 -16.13 -2.20 -8.21
CA GLY A 174 -15.40 -2.35 -9.47
C GLY A 174 -14.00 -1.78 -9.37
N VAL A 175 -13.07 -2.28 -10.17
CA VAL A 175 -11.66 -1.89 -10.17
C VAL A 175 -11.28 -1.29 -11.51
N LEU A 176 -10.55 -0.17 -11.48
CA LEU A 176 -9.82 0.34 -12.64
C LEU A 176 -8.32 0.05 -12.47
N THR A 177 -7.71 -0.52 -13.50
CA THR A 177 -6.28 -0.84 -13.53
C THR A 177 -5.58 -0.25 -14.76
N VAL A 178 -4.27 -0.07 -14.66
CA VAL A 178 -3.46 0.40 -15.79
C VAL A 178 -3.30 -0.66 -16.89
N SER A 179 -3.43 -1.95 -16.54
CA SER A 179 -3.34 -3.07 -17.47
C SER A 179 -4.19 -4.24 -17.02
N LEU A 180 -5.29 -4.47 -17.73
CA LEU A 180 -6.19 -5.59 -17.46
C LEU A 180 -5.50 -6.95 -17.63
N ALA A 181 -4.67 -7.08 -18.68
CA ALA A 181 -3.96 -8.33 -18.96
C ALA A 181 -2.92 -8.70 -17.87
N SER A 182 -2.40 -7.71 -17.17
CA SER A 182 -1.37 -7.91 -16.14
C SER A 182 -1.96 -8.11 -14.74
N LEU A 183 -3.16 -7.62 -14.46
CA LEU A 183 -3.81 -7.78 -13.14
C LEU A 183 -4.49 -9.17 -13.08
N THR A 184 -3.81 -10.09 -12.44
CA THR A 184 -4.25 -11.49 -12.36
C THR A 184 -5.05 -11.78 -11.08
N PRO A 185 -5.81 -12.90 -11.02
CA PRO A 185 -6.52 -13.32 -9.81
C PRO A 185 -5.64 -13.40 -8.56
N GLU A 186 -4.36 -13.73 -8.71
CA GLU A 186 -3.42 -13.82 -7.59
C GLU A 186 -3.22 -12.47 -6.90
N HIS A 187 -3.24 -11.35 -7.64
CA HIS A 187 -3.15 -10.00 -7.06
C HIS A 187 -4.36 -9.70 -6.18
N MET A 188 -5.55 -10.08 -6.65
CA MET A 188 -6.80 -9.89 -5.91
C MET A 188 -6.81 -10.73 -4.63
N ILE A 189 -6.45 -12.02 -4.73
CA ILE A 189 -6.35 -12.93 -3.59
C ILE A 189 -5.31 -12.43 -2.57
N ALA A 190 -4.15 -11.98 -3.04
CA ALA A 190 -3.11 -11.45 -2.17
C ALA A 190 -3.54 -10.19 -1.40
N ALA A 191 -4.41 -9.38 -2.02
CA ALA A 191 -5.06 -8.22 -1.38
C ALA A 191 -6.26 -8.59 -0.49
N GLY A 192 -6.66 -9.86 -0.45
CA GLY A 192 -7.85 -10.33 0.30
C GLY A 192 -9.17 -10.06 -0.41
N ALA A 193 -9.16 -9.67 -1.67
CA ALA A 193 -10.35 -9.42 -2.50
C ALA A 193 -10.80 -10.68 -3.24
N ASP A 194 -12.09 -10.71 -3.63
CA ASP A 194 -12.61 -11.78 -4.50
C ASP A 194 -11.93 -11.69 -5.88
N PRO A 195 -11.31 -12.77 -6.39
CA PRO A 195 -10.73 -12.80 -7.72
C PRO A 195 -11.74 -12.56 -8.86
N LYS A 196 -13.05 -12.63 -8.57
CA LYS A 196 -14.15 -12.33 -9.50
C LYS A 196 -14.61 -10.86 -9.45
N THR A 197 -14.00 -10.03 -8.63
CA THR A 197 -14.33 -8.59 -8.62
C THR A 197 -14.21 -8.02 -10.04
N PRO A 198 -15.19 -7.25 -10.53
CA PRO A 198 -15.13 -6.63 -11.85
C PRO A 198 -13.90 -5.74 -12.02
N VAL A 199 -13.18 -5.91 -13.12
CA VAL A 199 -12.01 -5.11 -13.46
C VAL A 199 -12.12 -4.61 -14.89
N VAL A 200 -11.78 -3.34 -15.10
CA VAL A 200 -11.57 -2.76 -16.44
C VAL A 200 -10.20 -2.07 -16.43
N GLY A 201 -9.46 -2.19 -17.53
CA GLY A 201 -8.17 -1.55 -17.73
C GLY A 201 -8.29 -0.28 -18.56
N THR A 202 -7.28 0.60 -18.43
CA THR A 202 -7.08 1.74 -19.33
C THR A 202 -6.27 1.37 -20.57
N ASP A 203 -6.12 0.08 -20.87
CA ASP A 203 -5.30 -0.46 -21.98
C ASP A 203 -5.75 0.08 -23.34
N ASN A 204 -7.04 0.38 -23.51
CA ASN A 204 -7.60 0.93 -24.75
C ASN A 204 -7.43 2.44 -24.89
N GLY A 205 -6.95 3.12 -23.84
CA GLY A 205 -6.66 4.54 -23.84
C GLY A 205 -5.45 4.89 -24.70
N ARG A 206 -5.29 6.18 -25.00
CA ARG A 206 -4.23 6.67 -25.88
C ARG A 206 -3.02 7.19 -25.11
N GLU A 207 -3.21 7.58 -23.87
CA GLU A 207 -2.20 8.32 -23.11
C GLU A 207 -1.80 7.62 -21.81
N PHE A 208 -2.75 7.34 -20.89
CA PHE A 208 -2.42 6.94 -19.54
C PHE A 208 -1.55 5.69 -19.49
N THR A 209 -2.03 4.56 -20.01
CA THR A 209 -1.28 3.28 -19.99
C THR A 209 0.07 3.41 -20.71
N ARG A 210 0.09 4.08 -21.87
CA ARG A 210 1.30 4.31 -22.65
C ARG A 210 2.36 5.09 -21.86
N VAL A 211 1.96 6.16 -21.18
CA VAL A 211 2.90 6.97 -20.40
C VAL A 211 3.43 6.20 -19.22
N MET A 212 2.55 5.53 -18.45
CA MET A 212 2.94 4.84 -17.22
C MET A 212 3.80 3.59 -17.48
N LEU A 213 3.42 2.76 -18.45
CA LEU A 213 4.13 1.48 -18.68
C LEU A 213 5.34 1.60 -19.60
N ASP A 214 5.36 2.57 -20.51
CA ASP A 214 6.50 2.81 -21.40
C ASP A 214 7.40 3.96 -20.90
N GLU A 215 7.18 4.44 -19.68
CA GLU A 215 7.99 5.46 -18.99
C GLU A 215 8.23 6.74 -19.81
N LYS A 216 7.18 7.26 -20.45
CA LYS A 216 7.30 8.50 -21.23
C LYS A 216 7.55 9.70 -20.31
N HIS A 217 8.42 10.62 -20.78
CA HIS A 217 8.80 11.80 -19.99
C HIS A 217 7.77 12.93 -20.05
N THR A 218 6.72 12.80 -20.84
CA THR A 218 5.64 13.77 -20.99
C THR A 218 4.29 13.10 -20.79
N LEU A 219 3.37 13.81 -20.15
CA LEU A 219 1.99 13.39 -19.90
C LEU A 219 1.04 14.50 -20.31
N ASP A 220 0.16 14.21 -21.26
CA ASP A 220 -1.04 15.04 -21.47
C ASP A 220 -2.08 14.65 -20.40
N ALA A 221 -2.16 15.44 -19.34
CA ALA A 221 -3.04 15.16 -18.21
C ALA A 221 -4.53 15.13 -18.61
N ALA A 222 -4.94 15.96 -19.59
CA ALA A 222 -6.32 15.97 -20.06
C ALA A 222 -6.65 14.73 -20.90
N ALA A 223 -5.68 14.24 -21.69
CA ALA A 223 -5.84 12.98 -22.42
C ALA A 223 -5.85 11.77 -21.48
N ALA A 224 -4.99 11.75 -20.45
CA ALA A 224 -4.96 10.72 -19.43
C ALA A 224 -6.25 10.68 -18.61
N GLU A 225 -6.81 11.85 -18.27
CA GLU A 225 -8.11 11.92 -17.58
C GLU A 225 -9.21 11.29 -18.44
N ARG A 226 -9.29 11.62 -19.73
CA ARG A 226 -10.27 11.01 -20.65
C ARG A 226 -10.16 9.49 -20.68
N ASP A 227 -8.95 8.94 -20.78
CA ASP A 227 -8.72 7.49 -20.75
C ASP A 227 -9.29 6.83 -19.49
N ILE A 228 -9.18 7.50 -18.35
CA ILE A 228 -9.69 7.01 -17.06
C ILE A 228 -11.22 7.14 -16.98
N LEU A 229 -11.80 8.23 -17.47
CA LEU A 229 -13.24 8.41 -17.54
C LEU A 229 -13.89 7.37 -18.47
N ASP A 230 -13.31 7.16 -19.65
CA ASP A 230 -13.78 6.16 -20.63
C ASP A 230 -13.75 4.74 -20.03
N ALA A 231 -12.68 4.40 -19.29
CA ALA A 231 -12.57 3.11 -18.58
C ALA A 231 -13.62 3.00 -17.46
N GLY A 232 -13.90 4.08 -16.75
CA GLY A 232 -14.96 4.14 -15.74
C GLY A 232 -16.35 3.94 -16.32
N GLU A 233 -16.67 4.59 -17.44
CA GLU A 233 -17.91 4.39 -18.19
C GLU A 233 -18.06 2.93 -18.65
N ALA A 234 -17.00 2.36 -19.21
CA ALA A 234 -16.99 0.97 -19.64
C ALA A 234 -17.25 0.01 -18.46
N LEU A 235 -16.69 0.30 -17.28
CA LEU A 235 -16.92 -0.50 -16.08
C LEU A 235 -18.38 -0.50 -15.65
N VAL A 236 -19.01 0.67 -15.53
CA VAL A 236 -20.41 0.76 -15.09
C VAL A 236 -21.40 0.29 -16.17
N ALA A 237 -21.08 0.45 -17.44
CA ALA A 237 -21.87 -0.08 -18.55
C ALA A 237 -21.86 -1.62 -18.58
N GLN A 238 -20.71 -2.23 -18.34
CA GLN A 238 -20.55 -3.68 -18.31
C GLN A 238 -21.12 -4.30 -17.03
N TYR A 239 -21.07 -3.57 -15.91
CA TYR A 239 -21.50 -4.03 -14.60
C TYR A 239 -22.38 -2.99 -13.89
N PRO A 240 -23.70 -2.97 -14.17
CA PRO A 240 -24.64 -1.96 -13.63
C PRO A 240 -24.84 -2.02 -12.12
N ASP A 241 -24.38 -3.07 -11.48
CA ASP A 241 -24.42 -3.28 -10.03
C ASP A 241 -23.21 -2.70 -9.28
N ILE A 242 -22.28 -2.02 -9.98
CA ILE A 242 -21.20 -1.29 -9.31
C ILE A 242 -21.77 -0.18 -8.42
N GLY A 243 -21.28 -0.13 -7.18
CA GLY A 243 -21.63 0.88 -6.18
C GLY A 243 -20.45 1.71 -5.70
N ALA A 244 -19.24 1.31 -6.01
CA ALA A 244 -18.01 2.05 -5.75
C ALA A 244 -16.90 1.60 -6.68
N VAL A 245 -15.91 2.48 -6.94
CA VAL A 245 -14.75 2.19 -7.76
C VAL A 245 -13.49 2.20 -6.89
N VAL A 246 -12.60 1.22 -7.08
CA VAL A 246 -11.25 1.20 -6.53
C VAL A 246 -10.24 1.39 -7.66
N LEU A 247 -9.41 2.40 -7.54
CA LEU A 247 -8.29 2.64 -8.45
C LEU A 247 -7.11 1.77 -8.01
N GLU A 248 -6.79 0.73 -8.79
CA GLU A 248 -5.64 -0.13 -8.50
C GLU A 248 -4.34 0.63 -8.70
N CYS A 249 -4.20 1.32 -9.84
CA CYS A 249 -3.00 2.05 -10.17
C CYS A 249 -2.88 3.34 -9.35
N THR A 250 -1.75 3.47 -8.66
CA THR A 250 -1.48 4.61 -7.77
C THR A 250 -1.33 5.95 -8.51
N ASN A 251 -1.07 5.90 -9.82
CA ASN A 251 -0.95 7.07 -10.68
C ASN A 251 -2.32 7.63 -11.15
N MET A 252 -3.43 6.92 -10.87
CA MET A 252 -4.79 7.38 -11.17
C MET A 252 -5.36 8.38 -10.15
N VAL A 253 -4.71 8.52 -8.98
CA VAL A 253 -5.20 9.40 -7.89
C VAL A 253 -5.49 10.83 -8.33
N PRO A 254 -4.67 11.50 -9.17
CA PRO A 254 -4.97 12.85 -9.64
C PRO A 254 -6.33 13.01 -10.31
N PHE A 255 -6.85 11.95 -10.90
CA PHE A 255 -8.10 11.92 -11.66
C PHE A 255 -9.30 11.35 -10.87
N ALA A 256 -9.07 10.91 -9.63
CA ALA A 256 -10.10 10.27 -8.80
C ALA A 256 -11.32 11.15 -8.59
N ARG A 257 -11.15 12.47 -8.42
CA ARG A 257 -12.25 13.42 -8.25
C ARG A 257 -13.08 13.54 -9.53
N ALA A 258 -12.43 13.73 -10.68
CA ALA A 258 -13.13 13.84 -11.96
C ALA A 258 -13.93 12.56 -12.25
N LEU A 259 -13.35 11.38 -11.99
CA LEU A 259 -14.03 10.10 -12.15
C LEU A 259 -15.24 9.98 -11.21
N SER A 260 -15.11 10.38 -9.94
CA SER A 260 -16.21 10.32 -8.97
C SER A 260 -17.36 11.24 -9.38
N ASP A 261 -17.07 12.46 -9.81
CA ASP A 261 -18.07 13.44 -10.26
C ASP A 261 -18.75 12.97 -11.56
N HIS A 262 -18.02 12.30 -12.45
CA HIS A 262 -18.50 11.79 -13.72
C HIS A 262 -19.44 10.57 -13.54
N LEU A 263 -19.04 9.61 -12.72
CA LEU A 263 -19.81 8.38 -12.49
C LEU A 263 -20.90 8.54 -11.42
N LEU A 264 -20.85 9.61 -10.61
CA LEU A 264 -21.66 9.81 -9.40
C LEU A 264 -21.53 8.64 -8.41
N LEU A 265 -20.32 8.07 -8.32
CA LEU A 265 -19.97 6.97 -7.44
C LEU A 265 -18.79 7.32 -6.53
N PRO A 266 -18.73 6.74 -5.32
CA PRO A 266 -17.53 6.81 -4.50
C PRO A 266 -16.33 6.19 -5.22
N VAL A 267 -15.18 6.89 -5.18
CA VAL A 267 -13.92 6.42 -5.74
C VAL A 267 -12.88 6.32 -4.63
N TYR A 268 -12.36 5.13 -4.43
CA TYR A 268 -11.30 4.82 -3.47
C TYR A 268 -9.98 4.60 -4.19
N SER A 269 -8.91 5.04 -3.59
CA SER A 269 -7.58 5.01 -4.19
C SER A 269 -6.52 4.70 -3.14
N ILE A 270 -5.28 4.62 -3.56
CA ILE A 270 -4.16 4.51 -2.61
C ILE A 270 -4.08 5.73 -1.67
N TYR A 271 -4.51 6.92 -2.10
CA TYR A 271 -4.55 8.10 -1.25
C TYR A 271 -5.52 7.93 -0.08
N THR A 272 -6.74 7.45 -0.32
CA THR A 272 -7.71 7.17 0.75
C THR A 272 -7.18 6.11 1.70
N PHE A 273 -6.55 5.07 1.17
CA PHE A 273 -6.01 3.96 1.95
C PHE A 273 -4.83 4.39 2.84
N VAL A 274 -3.86 5.11 2.27
CA VAL A 274 -2.68 5.55 3.02
C VAL A 274 -3.02 6.64 4.03
N THR A 275 -3.99 7.50 3.74
CA THR A 275 -4.50 8.49 4.72
C THR A 275 -5.14 7.79 5.93
N TRP A 276 -5.98 6.78 5.71
CA TRP A 276 -6.54 5.96 6.77
C TRP A 276 -5.43 5.21 7.53
N PHE A 277 -4.50 4.59 6.82
CA PHE A 277 -3.38 3.86 7.39
C PHE A 277 -2.51 4.74 8.30
N GLN A 278 -2.14 5.93 7.80
CA GLN A 278 -1.36 6.91 8.56
C GLN A 278 -2.09 7.39 9.81
N ALA A 279 -3.41 7.60 9.74
CA ALA A 279 -4.20 7.99 10.90
C ALA A 279 -4.19 6.93 12.02
N GLY A 280 -4.08 5.64 11.66
CA GLY A 280 -3.90 4.56 12.62
C GLY A 280 -2.48 4.51 13.21
N LEU A 281 -1.44 4.80 12.42
CA LEU A 281 -0.04 4.85 12.88
C LEU A 281 0.25 6.06 13.77
N ALA A 282 -0.47 7.16 13.56
CA ALA A 282 -0.32 8.41 14.30
C ALA A 282 -1.70 8.98 14.68
N PRO A 283 -2.37 8.36 15.67
CA PRO A 283 -3.65 8.84 16.15
C PRO A 283 -3.56 10.32 16.55
N ARG A 284 -4.58 11.08 16.15
CA ARG A 284 -4.64 12.51 16.45
C ARG A 284 -4.80 12.73 17.95
N ASP A 285 -3.98 13.60 18.51
CA ASP A 285 -4.18 14.14 19.84
C ASP A 285 -5.23 15.26 19.78
N PHE A 286 -6.33 15.09 20.50
CA PHE A 286 -7.40 16.08 20.60
C PHE A 286 -7.23 17.01 21.80
N GLY A 287 -6.13 16.87 22.53
CA GLY A 287 -5.86 17.64 23.76
C GLY A 287 -6.63 17.13 24.98
N PRO A 288 -6.40 17.74 26.15
CA PRO A 288 -7.08 17.34 27.38
C PRO A 288 -8.60 17.60 27.30
N PRO A 289 -9.41 16.84 28.03
CA PRO A 289 -10.85 17.11 28.15
C PRO A 289 -11.13 18.57 28.53
N GLY A 290 -12.00 19.24 27.78
CA GLY A 290 -12.32 20.65 27.99
C GLY A 290 -11.44 21.65 27.22
N SER A 291 -10.38 21.22 26.50
CA SER A 291 -9.50 22.09 25.68
C SER A 291 -10.18 22.66 24.41
N GLY A 292 -11.40 22.95 24.40
CA GLY A 292 -12.13 23.54 23.27
C GLY A 292 -13.48 24.13 23.69
N SER A 293 -13.90 23.91 24.92
CA SER A 293 -15.10 24.52 25.48
C SER A 293 -14.77 25.94 25.94
N ARG A 294 -15.31 26.95 25.25
CA ARG A 294 -15.44 28.29 25.86
C ARG A 294 -16.40 28.13 27.03
N GLU A 295 -15.93 28.31 28.25
CA GLU A 295 -16.85 28.55 29.37
C GLU A 295 -17.68 29.80 29.00
N TRP A 296 -18.98 29.60 28.79
CA TRP A 296 -19.91 30.70 28.73
C TRP A 296 -19.98 31.30 30.13
N ARG A 297 -19.28 32.38 30.33
CA ARG A 297 -19.53 33.21 31.50
C ARG A 297 -20.91 33.80 31.32
N GLU A 298 -21.83 33.40 32.20
CA GLU A 298 -23.09 34.11 32.36
C GLU A 298 -22.76 35.58 32.62
N ARG A 299 -23.28 36.47 31.78
CA ARG A 299 -23.20 37.91 31.98
C ARG A 299 -24.43 38.34 32.72
#